data_175bbc9813014bf17c93b88f5f40e4fa
#
_entry.id   175bbc9813014bf17c93b88f5f40e4fa
#
_cell.length_a   1.000
_cell.length_b   1.000
_cell.length_c   1.000
_cell.angle_alpha   90.00
_cell.angle_beta   90.00
_cell.angle_gamma   90.00
#
_symmetry.space_group_name_H-M   'P 1'
#
loop_
_entity.id
_entity.type
_entity.pdbx_description
1 polymer ?
#
loop_
_entity_poly.entity_id
_entity_poly.type
_entity_poly.pdbx_seq_one_letter_code
_entity_poly.pdbx_strand_id
1 'polypeptide(L)'
;KVVEKAKVLEKGVGGGQLGPVIDEASYRKIIGYIEDSVASGAKVLLDGRTWMEGDTSGGYFVGPTVIQHFSKDDKAMKEEIFGPVLSVYIAKSWKEAVEIENSNPFGNAACIYTCNGGFAEWFIKRFRAGMLGVNVGIPVPREPFSFGGLYGTRSKYGDMDITGDGAMEFFSHRIKVTTKWVLPKGVDMDVEMNGAVVDQANFAGNM
;
A
#
# COMPACT_ATOMS: atom_id res chain seq x y z
N LYS A 1 20.24 2.66 15.43
CA LYS A 1 19.48 1.41 15.54
C LYS A 1 19.09 0.82 14.18
N VAL A 2 18.51 1.58 13.22
CA VAL A 2 18.17 1.07 11.88
C VAL A 2 19.42 0.56 11.16
N VAL A 3 20.45 1.38 11.05
CA VAL A 3 21.74 1.03 10.43
C VAL A 3 22.33 -0.25 11.06
N GLU A 4 22.33 -0.35 12.39
CA GLU A 4 22.86 -1.53 13.10
C GLU A 4 22.06 -2.80 12.82
N LYS A 5 20.75 -2.69 12.60
CA LYS A 5 19.91 -3.82 12.19
C LYS A 5 20.12 -4.20 10.71
N ALA A 6 20.35 -3.19 9.87
CA ALA A 6 20.61 -3.44 8.44
C ALA A 6 21.99 -4.08 8.19
N LYS A 7 23.00 -3.73 8.97
CA LYS A 7 24.37 -4.29 8.85
C LYS A 7 24.46 -5.81 9.07
N VAL A 8 23.53 -6.38 9.83
CA VAL A 8 23.54 -7.82 10.15
C VAL A 8 22.73 -8.67 9.15
N LEU A 9 22.16 -8.04 8.13
CA LEU A 9 21.52 -8.77 7.04
C LEU A 9 22.60 -9.44 6.16
N GLU A 10 22.37 -10.69 5.82
CA GLU A 10 23.29 -11.51 5.06
C GLU A 10 22.83 -11.67 3.62
N LYS A 11 23.78 -11.77 2.70
CA LYS A 11 23.54 -12.06 1.30
C LYS A 11 23.20 -13.53 1.12
N GLY A 12 22.12 -13.83 0.38
CA GLY A 12 21.78 -15.21 0.06
C GLY A 12 20.31 -15.39 -0.33
N VAL A 13 19.97 -16.63 -0.67
CA VAL A 13 18.61 -17.01 -1.09
C VAL A 13 17.85 -17.81 -0.03
N GLY A 14 18.44 -17.98 1.14
CA GLY A 14 17.83 -18.68 2.26
C GLY A 14 16.84 -17.79 3.06
N GLY A 15 16.09 -18.42 3.93
CA GLY A 15 15.18 -17.70 4.82
C GLY A 15 15.93 -16.72 5.73
N GLY A 16 15.46 -15.48 5.79
CA GLY A 16 16.08 -14.41 6.59
C GLY A 16 17.28 -13.72 5.93
N GLN A 17 17.65 -14.13 4.74
CA GLN A 17 18.70 -13.49 3.93
C GLN A 17 18.11 -12.52 2.91
N LEU A 18 18.93 -11.58 2.43
CA LEU A 18 18.58 -10.66 1.37
C LEU A 18 19.01 -11.24 0.02
N GLY A 19 18.03 -11.56 -0.82
CA GLY A 19 18.23 -12.16 -2.13
C GLY A 19 18.69 -11.17 -3.20
N PRO A 20 19.01 -11.68 -4.41
CA PRO A 20 19.37 -10.83 -5.54
C PRO A 20 18.13 -10.05 -6.04
N VAL A 21 18.37 -8.93 -6.69
CA VAL A 21 17.35 -8.24 -7.48
C VAL A 21 17.10 -9.00 -8.79
N ILE A 22 15.97 -8.70 -9.44
CA ILE A 22 15.44 -9.54 -10.51
C ILE A 22 16.36 -9.65 -11.73
N ASP A 23 17.06 -8.57 -12.09
CA ASP A 23 17.92 -8.52 -13.26
C ASP A 23 19.00 -7.44 -13.17
N GLU A 24 19.88 -7.40 -14.17
CA GLU A 24 20.94 -6.41 -14.28
C GLU A 24 20.44 -4.99 -14.45
N ALA A 25 19.33 -4.79 -15.18
CA ALA A 25 18.77 -3.47 -15.39
C ALA A 25 18.27 -2.88 -14.06
N SER A 26 17.59 -3.69 -13.25
CA SER A 26 17.17 -3.33 -11.90
C SER A 26 18.37 -3.03 -10.99
N TYR A 27 19.41 -3.85 -11.03
CA TYR A 27 20.64 -3.60 -10.30
C TYR A 27 21.24 -2.24 -10.67
N ARG A 28 21.47 -1.98 -11.94
CA ARG A 28 22.04 -0.72 -12.44
C ARG A 28 21.19 0.48 -12.07
N LYS A 29 19.85 0.34 -12.16
CA LYS A 29 18.90 1.37 -11.74
C LYS A 29 19.08 1.71 -10.26
N ILE A 30 19.13 0.71 -9.39
CA ILE A 30 19.28 0.90 -7.94
C ILE A 30 20.61 1.56 -7.60
N ILE A 31 21.71 1.10 -8.21
CA ILE A 31 23.04 1.70 -8.05
C ILE A 31 23.01 3.17 -8.48
N GLY A 32 22.38 3.48 -9.62
CA GLY A 32 22.23 4.85 -10.11
C GLY A 32 21.47 5.76 -9.11
N TYR A 33 20.44 5.29 -8.43
CA TYR A 33 19.77 6.07 -7.37
C TYR A 33 20.69 6.38 -6.18
N ILE A 34 21.55 5.41 -5.79
CA ILE A 34 22.51 5.64 -4.71
C ILE A 34 23.56 6.68 -5.14
N GLU A 35 24.07 6.56 -6.37
CA GLU A 35 25.05 7.50 -6.94
C GLU A 35 24.45 8.90 -7.10
N ASP A 36 23.26 9.04 -7.67
CA ASP A 36 22.52 10.28 -7.80
C ASP A 36 22.33 10.96 -6.41
N SER A 37 22.01 10.16 -5.39
CA SER A 37 21.84 10.65 -4.02
C SER A 37 23.15 11.18 -3.46
N VAL A 38 24.25 10.50 -3.67
CA VAL A 38 25.60 10.97 -3.26
C VAL A 38 25.95 12.25 -3.99
N ALA A 39 25.70 12.33 -5.29
CA ALA A 39 25.98 13.50 -6.11
C ALA A 39 25.14 14.72 -5.69
N SER A 40 23.92 14.52 -5.19
CA SER A 40 23.07 15.57 -4.65
C SER A 40 23.44 16.00 -3.21
N GLY A 41 24.48 15.39 -2.62
CA GLY A 41 24.99 15.74 -1.28
C GLY A 41 24.32 14.97 -0.14
N ALA A 42 23.56 13.91 -0.42
CA ALA A 42 23.02 13.03 0.61
C ALA A 42 24.14 12.25 1.32
N LYS A 43 23.91 11.86 2.56
CA LYS A 43 24.87 11.12 3.38
C LYS A 43 24.53 9.62 3.37
N VAL A 44 25.41 8.79 2.85
CA VAL A 44 25.28 7.33 2.94
C VAL A 44 25.68 6.90 4.38
N LEU A 45 24.74 6.33 5.10
CA LEU A 45 24.92 5.82 6.46
C LEU A 45 25.30 4.33 6.47
N LEU A 46 24.86 3.60 5.44
CA LEU A 46 25.23 2.22 5.15
C LEU A 46 25.24 2.06 3.64
N ASP A 47 26.30 1.48 3.08
CA ASP A 47 26.50 1.32 1.65
C ASP A 47 26.46 -0.17 1.28
N GLY A 48 25.48 -0.56 0.50
CA GLY A 48 25.29 -1.92 0.04
C GLY A 48 25.83 -2.21 -1.38
N ARG A 49 26.48 -1.23 -2.03
CA ARG A 49 27.00 -1.39 -3.41
C ARG A 49 28.11 -2.41 -3.51
N THR A 50 28.84 -2.62 -2.43
CA THR A 50 29.98 -3.56 -2.38
C THR A 50 29.60 -5.04 -2.45
N TRP A 51 28.31 -5.38 -2.33
CA TRP A 51 27.90 -6.80 -2.33
C TRP A 51 28.14 -7.54 -3.64
N MET A 52 28.36 -6.82 -4.74
CA MET A 52 28.75 -7.43 -6.02
C MET A 52 30.27 -7.58 -6.20
N GLU A 53 31.08 -6.97 -5.32
CA GLU A 53 32.52 -7.05 -5.43
C GLU A 53 33.01 -8.50 -5.21
N GLY A 54 33.62 -9.09 -6.24
CA GLY A 54 34.09 -10.47 -6.20
C GLY A 54 33.01 -11.56 -6.19
N ASP A 55 31.75 -11.20 -6.44
CA ASP A 55 30.66 -12.18 -6.48
C ASP A 55 30.70 -13.00 -7.79
N THR A 56 30.77 -14.30 -7.65
CA THR A 56 30.74 -15.27 -8.77
C THR A 56 29.46 -16.09 -8.81
N SER A 57 28.47 -15.79 -7.97
CA SER A 57 27.21 -16.56 -7.85
C SER A 57 26.27 -16.40 -9.04
N GLY A 58 26.51 -15.40 -9.89
CA GLY A 58 25.66 -15.07 -11.04
C GLY A 58 24.37 -14.29 -10.69
N GLY A 59 24.16 -13.92 -9.42
CA GLY A 59 23.05 -13.09 -8.98
C GLY A 59 23.41 -11.61 -8.90
N TYR A 60 22.43 -10.74 -9.09
CA TYR A 60 22.60 -9.29 -8.94
C TYR A 60 22.24 -8.85 -7.52
N PHE A 61 23.23 -8.75 -6.64
CA PHE A 61 23.02 -8.42 -5.25
C PHE A 61 23.32 -6.95 -4.95
N VAL A 62 22.35 -6.31 -4.30
CA VAL A 62 22.55 -5.01 -3.65
C VAL A 62 22.36 -5.22 -2.16
N GLY A 63 23.33 -4.82 -1.36
CA GLY A 63 23.22 -4.88 0.09
C GLY A 63 22.28 -3.81 0.65
N PRO A 64 21.88 -3.96 1.92
CA PRO A 64 21.07 -2.96 2.58
C PRO A 64 21.81 -1.62 2.56
N THR A 65 21.13 -0.61 2.04
CA THR A 65 21.67 0.76 1.91
C THR A 65 20.78 1.71 2.68
N VAL A 66 21.38 2.60 3.46
CA VAL A 66 20.66 3.64 4.22
C VAL A 66 21.23 5.00 3.87
N ILE A 67 20.40 5.89 3.33
CA ILE A 67 20.80 7.21 2.84
C ILE A 67 20.01 8.27 3.60
N GLN A 68 20.72 9.22 4.22
CA GLN A 68 20.11 10.41 4.80
C GLN A 68 20.14 11.55 3.79
N HIS A 69 18.94 11.99 3.41
CA HIS A 69 18.73 13.12 2.52
C HIS A 69 18.62 14.43 3.31
N PHE A 70 19.07 15.52 2.69
CA PHE A 70 18.94 16.88 3.23
C PHE A 70 17.99 17.74 2.40
N SER A 71 17.57 17.24 1.24
CA SER A 71 16.53 17.82 0.40
C SER A 71 15.37 16.85 0.24
N LYS A 72 14.14 17.32 0.44
CA LYS A 72 12.91 16.59 0.12
C LYS A 72 12.72 16.41 -1.39
N ASP A 73 13.49 17.16 -2.18
CA ASP A 73 13.41 17.18 -3.65
C ASP A 73 14.36 16.19 -4.31
N ASP A 74 15.18 15.47 -3.55
CA ASP A 74 16.04 14.43 -4.08
C ASP A 74 15.22 13.35 -4.79
N LYS A 75 15.74 12.83 -5.90
CA LYS A 75 15.06 11.84 -6.74
C LYS A 75 14.65 10.60 -5.95
N ALA A 76 15.53 10.09 -5.09
CA ALA A 76 15.29 8.94 -4.24
C ALA A 76 14.23 9.17 -3.14
N MET A 77 13.83 10.42 -2.89
CA MET A 77 12.72 10.78 -2.00
C MET A 77 11.37 10.81 -2.72
N LYS A 78 11.36 10.86 -4.06
CA LYS A 78 10.15 11.04 -4.87
C LYS A 78 9.79 9.85 -5.72
N GLU A 79 10.76 9.03 -6.07
CA GLU A 79 10.58 7.91 -6.98
C GLU A 79 10.75 6.57 -6.26
N GLU A 80 10.08 5.54 -6.77
CA GLU A 80 10.20 4.18 -6.25
C GLU A 80 11.48 3.53 -6.76
N ILE A 81 12.43 3.26 -5.86
CA ILE A 81 13.72 2.63 -6.19
C ILE A 81 13.55 1.16 -6.55
N PHE A 82 12.66 0.47 -5.85
CA PHE A 82 12.39 -0.98 -5.99
C PHE A 82 13.62 -1.84 -5.68
N GLY A 83 14.28 -1.52 -4.55
CA GLY A 83 15.49 -2.21 -4.07
C GLY A 83 15.74 -2.00 -2.58
N PRO A 84 16.77 -2.61 -2.00
CA PRO A 84 17.06 -2.58 -0.56
C PRO A 84 17.69 -1.24 -0.12
N VAL A 85 17.10 -0.14 -0.50
CA VAL A 85 17.55 1.22 -0.19
C VAL A 85 16.50 1.92 0.67
N LEU A 86 16.91 2.38 1.83
CA LEU A 86 16.09 3.16 2.74
C LEU A 86 16.52 4.63 2.69
N SER A 87 15.66 5.47 2.13
CA SER A 87 15.80 6.93 2.17
C SER A 87 15.28 7.46 3.51
N VAL A 88 16.07 8.31 4.17
CA VAL A 88 15.75 8.91 5.47
C VAL A 88 15.83 10.42 5.34
N TYR A 89 14.79 11.11 5.81
CA TYR A 89 14.75 12.55 5.92
C TYR A 89 14.34 12.96 7.33
N ILE A 90 15.01 13.97 7.88
CA ILE A 90 14.72 14.48 9.22
C ILE A 90 13.84 15.72 9.09
N ALA A 91 12.53 15.53 9.28
CA ALA A 91 11.58 16.62 9.26
C ALA A 91 11.67 17.46 10.54
N LYS A 92 11.41 18.76 10.41
CA LYS A 92 11.45 19.72 11.54
C LYS A 92 10.23 19.60 12.45
N SER A 93 9.15 19.04 11.92
CA SER A 93 7.89 18.87 12.65
C SER A 93 7.08 17.71 12.08
N TRP A 94 6.13 17.22 12.87
CA TRP A 94 5.16 16.22 12.44
C TRP A 94 4.31 16.68 11.24
N LYS A 95 3.95 17.96 11.26
CA LYS A 95 3.19 18.56 10.17
C LYS A 95 4.00 18.52 8.87
N GLU A 96 5.25 18.95 8.91
CA GLU A 96 6.16 18.88 7.76
C GLU A 96 6.33 17.45 7.24
N ALA A 97 6.51 16.46 8.14
CA ALA A 97 6.63 15.07 7.73
C ALA A 97 5.40 14.58 6.96
N VAL A 98 4.19 14.87 7.45
CA VAL A 98 2.95 14.51 6.77
C VAL A 98 2.77 15.28 5.46
N GLU A 99 3.16 16.55 5.41
CA GLU A 99 3.09 17.36 4.19
C GLU A 99 4.03 16.82 3.09
N ILE A 100 5.25 16.43 3.45
CA ILE A 100 6.22 15.83 2.52
C ILE A 100 5.62 14.56 1.91
N GLU A 101 5.15 13.65 2.75
CA GLU A 101 4.60 12.38 2.31
C GLU A 101 3.31 12.57 1.49
N ASN A 102 2.40 13.42 1.92
CA ASN A 102 1.16 13.70 1.21
C ASN A 102 1.37 14.43 -0.14
N SER A 103 2.51 15.08 -0.32
CA SER A 103 2.90 15.69 -1.61
C SER A 103 3.41 14.66 -2.63
N ASN A 104 3.75 13.45 -2.18
CA ASN A 104 4.18 12.38 -3.05
C ASN A 104 3.01 11.89 -3.90
N PRO A 105 3.20 11.61 -5.20
CA PRO A 105 2.13 11.10 -6.06
C PRO A 105 1.67 9.68 -5.71
N PHE A 106 2.45 8.95 -4.92
CA PHE A 106 2.10 7.62 -4.42
C PHE A 106 1.28 7.70 -3.13
N GLY A 107 0.53 6.67 -2.81
CA GLY A 107 -0.32 6.60 -1.60
C GLY A 107 -0.72 5.16 -1.29
N ASN A 108 0.23 4.23 -1.37
CA ASN A 108 -0.04 2.83 -1.07
C ASN A 108 -0.16 2.58 0.43
N ALA A 109 0.90 2.84 1.18
CA ALA A 109 0.95 2.56 2.61
C ALA A 109 1.77 3.61 3.37
N ALA A 110 1.41 3.82 4.63
CA ALA A 110 2.19 4.63 5.55
C ALA A 110 2.06 4.12 6.99
N CYS A 111 3.09 4.36 7.79
CA CYS A 111 3.14 3.89 9.18
C CYS A 111 3.64 4.98 10.11
N ILE A 112 3.09 4.97 11.33
CA ILE A 112 3.61 5.74 12.44
C ILE A 112 4.07 4.83 13.57
N TYR A 113 5.18 5.15 14.18
CA TYR A 113 5.67 4.50 15.39
C TYR A 113 5.56 5.47 16.55
N THR A 114 4.67 5.19 17.47
CA THR A 114 4.40 6.05 18.63
C THR A 114 3.81 5.25 19.78
N CYS A 115 4.07 5.67 21.01
CA CYS A 115 3.38 5.18 22.22
C CYS A 115 2.20 6.10 22.64
N ASN A 116 1.89 7.14 21.88
CA ASN A 116 0.83 8.09 22.17
C ASN A 116 -0.35 7.90 21.21
N GLY A 117 -1.51 7.47 21.73
CA GLY A 117 -2.71 7.23 20.94
C GLY A 117 -3.25 8.49 20.26
N GLY A 118 -3.14 9.66 20.88
CA GLY A 118 -3.55 10.93 20.28
C GLY A 118 -2.73 11.30 19.05
N PHE A 119 -1.44 11.00 19.06
CA PHE A 119 -0.58 11.18 17.88
C PHE A 119 -0.91 10.17 16.77
N ALA A 120 -1.20 8.93 17.12
CA ALA A 120 -1.63 7.93 16.16
C ALA A 120 -2.93 8.35 15.47
N GLU A 121 -3.92 8.80 16.24
CA GLU A 121 -5.19 9.27 15.71
C GLU A 121 -5.05 10.53 14.85
N TRP A 122 -4.20 11.48 15.28
CA TRP A 122 -3.87 12.68 14.51
C TRP A 122 -3.27 12.33 13.15
N PHE A 123 -2.37 11.34 13.10
CA PHE A 123 -1.73 10.82 11.89
C PHE A 123 -2.77 10.17 10.96
N ILE A 124 -3.58 9.23 11.47
CA ILE A 124 -4.58 8.49 10.68
C ILE A 124 -5.54 9.46 9.96
N LYS A 125 -5.93 10.54 10.63
CA LYS A 125 -6.85 11.53 10.06
C LYS A 125 -6.23 12.44 8.99
N ARG A 126 -4.92 12.45 8.83
CA ARG A 126 -4.20 13.41 7.96
C ARG A 126 -3.32 12.79 6.90
N PHE A 127 -2.95 11.56 7.07
CA PHE A 127 -2.06 10.89 6.12
C PHE A 127 -2.83 10.40 4.91
N ARG A 128 -2.25 10.59 3.72
CA ARG A 128 -2.87 10.26 2.44
C ARG A 128 -2.30 8.95 1.89
N ALA A 129 -2.74 7.82 2.44
CA ALA A 129 -2.42 6.49 1.94
C ALA A 129 -3.62 5.55 2.06
N GLY A 130 -3.63 4.49 1.26
CA GLY A 130 -4.69 3.48 1.26
C GLY A 130 -4.62 2.55 2.46
N MET A 131 -3.42 2.31 2.99
CA MET A 131 -3.19 1.46 4.16
C MET A 131 -2.39 2.23 5.20
N LEU A 132 -2.90 2.31 6.42
CA LEU A 132 -2.25 3.03 7.51
C LEU A 132 -1.94 2.08 8.66
N GLY A 133 -0.69 2.10 9.12
CA GLY A 133 -0.21 1.29 10.23
C GLY A 133 0.18 2.12 11.45
N VAL A 134 -0.12 1.61 12.63
CA VAL A 134 0.40 2.13 13.89
C VAL A 134 1.26 1.06 14.54
N ASN A 135 2.55 1.34 14.70
CA ASN A 135 3.54 0.40 15.23
C ASN A 135 3.67 -0.91 14.42
N VAL A 136 3.33 -0.85 13.14
CA VAL A 136 3.42 -1.94 12.18
C VAL A 136 4.25 -1.46 10.99
N GLY A 137 5.26 -2.23 10.59
CA GLY A 137 6.18 -1.82 9.53
C GLY A 137 5.55 -1.80 8.14
N ILE A 138 4.72 -2.80 7.86
CA ILE A 138 4.01 -2.95 6.58
C ILE A 138 2.56 -3.28 6.90
N PRO A 139 1.62 -2.33 6.75
CA PRO A 139 0.23 -2.50 7.15
C PRO A 139 -0.59 -3.23 6.07
N VAL A 140 -0.11 -4.37 5.62
CA VAL A 140 -0.83 -5.20 4.65
C VAL A 140 -2.05 -5.82 5.31
N PRO A 141 -3.26 -5.62 4.78
CA PRO A 141 -4.46 -6.23 5.32
C PRO A 141 -4.45 -7.74 5.09
N ARG A 142 -5.22 -8.44 5.91
CA ARG A 142 -5.54 -9.87 5.73
C ARG A 142 -6.99 -10.00 5.27
N GLU A 143 -7.29 -11.11 4.61
CA GLU A 143 -8.66 -11.44 4.21
C GLU A 143 -9.65 -11.25 5.40
N PRO A 144 -10.85 -10.72 5.14
CA PRO A 144 -11.45 -10.44 3.83
C PRO A 144 -11.12 -9.04 3.27
N PHE A 145 -10.28 -8.25 3.94
CA PHE A 145 -10.01 -6.87 3.53
C PHE A 145 -9.20 -6.80 2.25
N SER A 146 -9.55 -5.85 1.39
CA SER A 146 -8.86 -5.61 0.13
C SER A 146 -7.48 -4.98 0.34
N PHE A 147 -6.53 -5.42 -0.48
CA PHE A 147 -5.22 -4.79 -0.64
C PHE A 147 -5.29 -3.76 -1.77
N GLY A 148 -4.81 -2.56 -1.51
CA GLY A 148 -4.77 -1.54 -2.57
C GLY A 148 -4.35 -0.17 -2.07
N GLY A 149 -3.86 0.65 -3.01
CA GLY A 149 -3.47 2.03 -2.76
C GLY A 149 -4.67 2.98 -2.71
N LEU A 150 -4.42 4.22 -2.33
CA LEU A 150 -5.44 5.26 -2.29
C LEU A 150 -5.85 5.64 -3.71
N TYR A 151 -7.16 5.71 -3.96
CA TYR A 151 -7.72 6.21 -5.21
C TYR A 151 -7.24 7.64 -5.52
N GLY A 152 -6.96 7.90 -6.81
CA GLY A 152 -6.44 9.19 -7.27
C GLY A 152 -4.94 9.41 -7.00
N THR A 153 -4.21 8.37 -6.62
CA THR A 153 -2.75 8.33 -6.55
C THR A 153 -2.17 7.43 -7.64
N ARG A 154 -0.85 7.47 -7.82
CA ARG A 154 -0.15 6.55 -8.74
C ARG A 154 -0.05 5.12 -8.20
N SER A 155 -0.48 4.88 -6.97
CA SER A 155 -0.48 3.55 -6.36
C SER A 155 -1.73 2.73 -6.67
N LYS A 156 -2.72 3.28 -7.36
CA LYS A 156 -3.94 2.59 -7.70
C LYS A 156 -4.44 2.95 -9.09
N TYR A 157 -4.73 1.95 -9.89
CA TYR A 157 -5.40 2.05 -11.18
C TYR A 157 -6.85 1.59 -11.04
N GLY A 158 -7.79 2.40 -11.55
CA GLY A 158 -9.23 2.13 -11.40
C GLY A 158 -9.74 2.44 -9.99
N ASP A 159 -10.99 2.14 -9.75
CA ASP A 159 -11.76 2.46 -8.55
C ASP A 159 -12.02 1.26 -7.63
N MET A 160 -11.82 0.05 -8.12
CA MET A 160 -12.03 -1.19 -7.38
C MET A 160 -10.72 -1.84 -6.97
N ASP A 161 -10.74 -2.53 -5.83
CA ASP A 161 -9.62 -3.35 -5.38
C ASP A 161 -9.68 -4.74 -6.02
N ILE A 162 -8.52 -5.38 -6.21
CA ILE A 162 -8.39 -6.66 -6.92
C ILE A 162 -8.20 -7.87 -5.99
N THR A 163 -8.28 -7.66 -4.68
CA THR A 163 -8.20 -8.71 -3.66
C THR A 163 -9.35 -8.59 -2.67
N GLY A 164 -9.58 -9.61 -1.83
CA GLY A 164 -10.63 -9.62 -0.83
C GLY A 164 -12.03 -9.37 -1.42
N ASP A 165 -12.83 -8.59 -0.73
CA ASP A 165 -14.19 -8.23 -1.18
C ASP A 165 -14.19 -7.46 -2.50
N GLY A 166 -13.15 -6.65 -2.74
CA GLY A 166 -12.99 -5.94 -4.01
C GLY A 166 -12.83 -6.87 -5.21
N ALA A 167 -12.11 -7.98 -5.04
CA ALA A 167 -11.98 -8.99 -6.09
C ALA A 167 -13.32 -9.68 -6.38
N MET A 168 -14.09 -10.00 -5.35
CA MET A 168 -15.42 -10.58 -5.51
C MET A 168 -16.34 -9.65 -6.32
N GLU A 169 -16.30 -8.36 -6.03
CA GLU A 169 -17.07 -7.37 -6.78
C GLU A 169 -16.55 -7.20 -8.21
N PHE A 170 -15.24 -7.15 -8.41
CA PHE A 170 -14.62 -6.98 -9.72
C PHE A 170 -14.93 -8.14 -10.68
N PHE A 171 -14.88 -9.39 -10.19
CA PHE A 171 -15.14 -10.58 -11.00
C PHE A 171 -16.62 -11.03 -11.02
N SER A 172 -17.54 -10.25 -10.43
CA SER A 172 -18.95 -10.55 -10.36
C SER A 172 -19.78 -9.55 -11.17
N HIS A 173 -20.88 -10.02 -11.74
CA HIS A 173 -21.87 -9.17 -12.38
C HIS A 173 -23.09 -9.00 -11.46
N ARG A 174 -23.47 -7.76 -11.21
CA ARG A 174 -24.71 -7.45 -10.50
C ARG A 174 -25.87 -7.47 -11.49
N ILE A 175 -26.82 -8.37 -11.27
CA ILE A 175 -28.06 -8.42 -12.03
C ILE A 175 -29.17 -7.80 -11.16
N LYS A 176 -29.83 -6.78 -11.68
CA LYS A 176 -31.01 -6.20 -11.06
C LYS A 176 -32.25 -6.85 -11.67
N VAL A 177 -33.03 -7.51 -10.82
CA VAL A 177 -34.30 -8.13 -11.23
C VAL A 177 -35.41 -7.36 -10.54
N THR A 178 -36.32 -6.78 -11.34
CA THR A 178 -37.54 -6.16 -10.85
C THR A 178 -38.70 -6.97 -11.34
N THR A 179 -39.49 -7.50 -10.42
CA THR A 179 -40.65 -8.33 -10.77
C THR A 179 -41.92 -7.70 -10.22
N LYS A 180 -42.94 -7.59 -11.08
CA LYS A 180 -44.26 -7.20 -10.67
C LYS A 180 -45.22 -8.30 -11.09
N TRP A 181 -45.84 -8.93 -10.13
CA TRP A 181 -46.90 -9.90 -10.36
C TRP A 181 -48.22 -9.17 -10.48
N VAL A 182 -48.89 -9.33 -11.62
CA VAL A 182 -50.22 -8.77 -11.87
C VAL A 182 -51.23 -9.88 -11.65
N LEU A 183 -52.16 -9.68 -10.74
CA LEU A 183 -53.24 -10.61 -10.53
C LEU A 183 -54.19 -10.63 -11.74
N PRO A 184 -54.59 -11.79 -12.19
CA PRO A 184 -55.67 -11.88 -13.21
C PRO A 184 -56.94 -11.20 -12.70
N LYS A 185 -57.67 -10.54 -13.60
CA LYS A 185 -58.94 -9.94 -13.25
C LYS A 185 -59.90 -10.99 -12.71
N GLY A 186 -60.47 -10.79 -11.52
CA GLY A 186 -61.40 -11.68 -10.85
C GLY A 186 -60.81 -12.68 -9.87
N VAL A 187 -59.51 -12.59 -9.56
CA VAL A 187 -58.91 -13.33 -8.44
C VAL A 187 -59.09 -12.53 -7.18
N ASP A 188 -59.87 -13.09 -6.24
CA ASP A 188 -60.05 -12.52 -4.91
C ASP A 188 -58.78 -12.82 -4.07
N MET A 189 -58.22 -11.78 -3.45
CA MET A 189 -57.01 -11.88 -2.62
C MET A 189 -57.28 -12.44 -1.23
N ASP A 190 -58.54 -12.64 -0.85
CA ASP A 190 -58.89 -13.21 0.44
C ASP A 190 -58.76 -14.73 0.52
N VAL A 191 -58.26 -15.36 -0.49
CA VAL A 191 -57.94 -16.78 -0.44
C VAL A 191 -56.61 -16.93 0.28
N GLU A 192 -56.67 -17.31 1.56
CA GLU A 192 -55.51 -17.75 2.36
C GLU A 192 -54.69 -18.79 1.58
N MET A 193 -53.55 -18.36 1.02
CA MET A 193 -52.52 -19.31 0.62
C MET A 193 -51.85 -19.86 1.89
N ASN A 194 -52.42 -20.88 2.47
CA ASN A 194 -51.85 -21.69 3.57
C ASN A 194 -51.27 -20.92 4.73
N GLY A 195 -51.93 -19.89 5.22
CA GLY A 195 -51.48 -19.16 6.44
C GLY A 195 -50.21 -18.32 6.26
N ALA A 196 -49.69 -18.16 5.07
CA ALA A 196 -48.63 -17.20 4.82
C ALA A 196 -49.28 -15.83 4.60
N VAL A 197 -49.25 -14.99 5.63
CA VAL A 197 -49.43 -13.56 5.47
C VAL A 197 -48.34 -13.09 4.54
N VAL A 198 -48.68 -12.78 3.31
CA VAL A 198 -47.77 -12.00 2.45
C VAL A 198 -47.78 -10.61 3.03
N ASP A 199 -46.84 -10.38 3.93
CA ASP A 199 -46.53 -9.03 4.35
C ASP A 199 -46.19 -8.25 3.08
N GLN A 200 -47.08 -7.40 2.67
CA GLN A 200 -46.80 -6.40 1.65
C GLN A 200 -45.78 -5.45 2.26
N ALA A 201 -44.54 -5.89 2.36
CA ALA A 201 -43.41 -5.03 2.63
C ALA A 201 -43.28 -4.06 1.46
N ASN A 202 -43.99 -3.04 1.59
CA ASN A 202 -44.29 -2.02 0.64
C ASN A 202 -43.07 -1.21 0.29
N PHE A 203 -42.54 -1.41 -0.89
CA PHE A 203 -41.94 -0.33 -1.61
C PHE A 203 -42.94 0.57 -2.35
N ALA A 204 -44.22 0.36 -2.19
CA ALA A 204 -45.29 1.18 -2.75
C ALA A 204 -45.90 2.12 -1.71
N GLY A 205 -45.14 2.51 -0.72
CA GLY A 205 -45.46 3.63 0.10
C GLY A 205 -45.25 4.89 -0.71
N ASN A 206 -46.33 5.46 -1.15
CA ASN A 206 -46.48 6.88 -1.50
C ASN A 206 -45.67 7.35 -2.76
N MET A 207 -46.25 7.13 -3.91
CA MET A 207 -46.29 8.17 -4.93
C MET A 207 -47.70 8.76 -4.98
#